data_b85981b8b187b70a9a33501c7eb30cb8
#
_entry.id   b85981b8b187b70a9a33501c7eb30cb8
#
_cell.length_a   1.000
_cell.length_b   1.000
_cell.length_c   1.000
_cell.angle_alpha   90.00
_cell.angle_beta   90.00
_cell.angle_gamma   90.00
#
_symmetry.space_group_name_H-M   'P 1'
#
loop_
_entity.id
_entity.type
_entity.pdbx_description
1 polymer ?
#
loop_
_entity_poly.entity_id
_entity_poly.type
_entity_poly.pdbx_seq_one_letter_code
_entity_poly.pdbx_strand_id
1 'polypeptide(L)'
;IGAQAFLGTSKLRTIEIPENVKIIGIEAFRESGITIAKLPNGIITLEGRAFYHCPELTEVLTYGSVVSDTPDAIIKACCFEGCPQLTHFEIPQSIRILGQGLLGGNQKVTHLTIPSNVIQINFSAFDNTGIQEVKVEATTPPQVFEKVCHGFPKNIATIRVPSGTAEKYKSANGWEEFKDKIRTF
;
A
#
# COMPACT_ATOMS: atom_id res chain seq x y z
N ILE A 1 2.87 -11.70 14.59
CA ILE A 1 1.74 -12.60 14.30
C ILE A 1 2.26 -13.66 13.34
N GLY A 2 2.03 -14.95 13.66
CA GLY A 2 2.51 -16.07 12.85
C GLY A 2 1.79 -16.24 11.52
N ALA A 3 2.38 -17.06 10.63
CA ALA A 3 1.75 -17.42 9.36
C ALA A 3 0.39 -18.11 9.61
N GLN A 4 -0.61 -17.71 8.82
CA GLN A 4 -1.97 -18.29 8.82
C GLN A 4 -2.70 -18.25 10.18
N ALA A 5 -2.24 -17.42 11.13
CA ALA A 5 -2.77 -17.41 12.51
C ALA A 5 -4.29 -17.18 12.60
N PHE A 6 -4.86 -16.43 11.65
CA PHE A 6 -6.28 -16.10 11.55
C PHE A 6 -6.86 -16.42 10.16
N LEU A 7 -6.24 -17.36 9.44
CA LEU A 7 -6.69 -17.79 8.11
C LEU A 7 -8.14 -18.28 8.15
N GLY A 8 -8.99 -17.76 7.27
CA GLY A 8 -10.38 -18.18 7.11
C GLY A 8 -11.29 -17.89 8.32
N THR A 9 -10.85 -17.06 9.28
CA THR A 9 -11.64 -16.71 10.48
C THR A 9 -12.79 -15.76 10.10
N SER A 10 -13.77 -16.25 9.36
CA SER A 10 -14.88 -15.46 8.78
C SER A 10 -15.73 -14.70 9.80
N LYS A 11 -15.70 -15.07 11.07
CA LYS A 11 -16.43 -14.41 12.17
C LYS A 11 -15.60 -13.35 12.90
N LEU A 12 -14.30 -13.28 12.67
CA LEU A 12 -13.42 -12.27 13.26
C LEU A 12 -13.75 -10.90 12.64
N ARG A 13 -14.22 -9.93 13.43
CA ARG A 13 -14.57 -8.59 12.94
C ARG A 13 -13.49 -7.56 13.24
N THR A 14 -12.91 -7.65 14.42
CA THR A 14 -11.91 -6.68 14.88
C THR A 14 -10.77 -7.40 15.58
N ILE A 15 -9.58 -6.85 15.44
CA ILE A 15 -8.40 -7.26 16.19
C ILE A 15 -7.56 -6.01 16.47
N GLU A 16 -7.07 -5.90 17.68
CA GLU A 16 -6.05 -4.91 18.01
C GLU A 16 -4.67 -5.54 17.82
N ILE A 17 -3.86 -4.96 16.94
CA ILE A 17 -2.49 -5.39 16.69
C ILE A 17 -1.57 -4.51 17.54
N PRO A 18 -0.94 -5.00 18.60
CA PRO A 18 -0.11 -4.17 19.49
C PRO A 18 1.05 -3.46 18.77
N GLU A 19 1.46 -2.27 19.24
CA GLU A 19 2.53 -1.46 18.62
C GLU A 19 3.88 -2.17 18.51
N ASN A 20 4.15 -3.14 19.41
CA ASN A 20 5.38 -3.91 19.38
C ASN A 20 5.39 -5.03 18.33
N VAL A 21 4.29 -5.26 17.62
CA VAL A 21 4.24 -6.21 16.51
C VAL A 21 5.03 -5.65 15.32
N LYS A 22 6.06 -6.38 14.90
CA LYS A 22 6.94 -5.99 13.78
C LYS A 22 6.66 -6.78 12.51
N ILE A 23 6.08 -7.97 12.64
CA ILE A 23 5.85 -8.86 11.50
C ILE A 23 4.44 -9.45 11.58
N ILE A 24 3.71 -9.36 10.46
CA ILE A 24 2.49 -10.10 10.22
C ILE A 24 2.82 -11.17 9.17
N GLY A 25 2.67 -12.43 9.54
CA GLY A 25 3.12 -13.59 8.76
C GLY A 25 2.30 -13.83 7.50
N ILE A 26 2.81 -14.77 6.67
CA ILE A 26 2.18 -15.18 5.41
C ILE A 26 0.72 -15.59 5.67
N GLU A 27 -0.21 -15.03 4.89
CA GLU A 27 -1.64 -15.35 4.92
C GLU A 27 -2.29 -15.22 6.32
N ALA A 28 -1.70 -14.43 7.23
CA ALA A 28 -2.12 -14.39 8.64
C ALA A 28 -3.62 -14.09 8.82
N PHE A 29 -4.21 -13.23 7.99
CA PHE A 29 -5.64 -12.86 8.00
C PHE A 29 -6.32 -13.16 6.66
N ARG A 30 -5.73 -14.00 5.81
CA ARG A 30 -6.34 -14.34 4.53
C ARG A 30 -7.76 -14.89 4.73
N GLU A 31 -8.71 -14.36 3.92
CA GLU A 31 -10.12 -14.76 3.95
C GLU A 31 -10.78 -14.59 5.35
N SER A 32 -10.22 -13.72 6.20
CA SER A 32 -10.85 -13.38 7.48
C SER A 32 -12.00 -12.41 7.30
N GLY A 33 -12.93 -12.40 8.28
CA GLY A 33 -14.06 -11.47 8.29
C GLY A 33 -13.76 -10.09 8.89
N ILE A 34 -12.45 -9.74 9.02
CA ILE A 34 -12.02 -8.46 9.60
C ILE A 34 -12.57 -7.27 8.80
N THR A 35 -13.10 -6.27 9.50
CA THR A 35 -13.68 -5.08 8.87
C THR A 35 -12.73 -3.90 8.85
N ILE A 36 -11.91 -3.74 9.89
CA ILE A 36 -10.91 -2.68 9.99
C ILE A 36 -9.60 -3.31 10.44
N ALA A 37 -8.54 -3.08 9.67
CA ALA A 37 -7.17 -3.44 10.05
C ALA A 37 -6.43 -2.20 10.56
N LYS A 38 -6.09 -2.17 11.86
CA LYS A 38 -5.26 -1.11 12.44
C LYS A 38 -3.82 -1.60 12.54
N LEU A 39 -2.93 -1.02 11.74
CA LEU A 39 -1.53 -1.40 11.63
C LEU A 39 -0.64 -0.42 12.40
N PRO A 40 0.31 -0.91 13.23
CA PRO A 40 1.26 0.00 13.87
C PRO A 40 2.21 0.63 12.84
N ASN A 41 2.48 1.92 13.00
CA ASN A 41 3.43 2.66 12.15
C ASN A 41 4.87 2.12 12.22
N GLY A 42 5.19 1.32 13.22
CA GLY A 42 6.50 0.68 13.40
C GLY A 42 6.58 -0.75 12.85
N ILE A 43 5.62 -1.18 12.01
CA ILE A 43 5.67 -2.52 11.42
C ILE A 43 6.82 -2.62 10.40
N ILE A 44 7.51 -3.76 10.38
CA ILE A 44 8.66 -3.98 9.50
C ILE A 44 8.25 -4.81 8.28
N THR A 45 7.43 -5.83 8.50
CA THR A 45 7.03 -6.71 7.39
C THR A 45 5.57 -7.11 7.48
N LEU A 46 4.84 -6.83 6.41
CA LEU A 46 3.63 -7.55 6.07
C LEU A 46 4.02 -8.62 5.05
N GLU A 47 3.93 -9.87 5.45
CA GLU A 47 4.26 -11.01 4.60
C GLU A 47 3.21 -11.19 3.48
N GLY A 48 3.57 -11.97 2.47
CA GLY A 48 2.71 -12.17 1.29
C GLY A 48 1.31 -12.63 1.66
N ARG A 49 0.29 -12.01 1.04
CA ARG A 49 -1.13 -12.32 1.20
C ARG A 49 -1.66 -12.18 2.63
N ALA A 50 -1.01 -11.36 3.48
CA ALA A 50 -1.39 -11.25 4.91
C ALA A 50 -2.88 -10.93 5.12
N PHE A 51 -3.51 -10.11 4.27
CA PHE A 51 -4.95 -9.76 4.28
C PHE A 51 -5.61 -10.06 2.93
N TYR A 52 -5.14 -11.07 2.22
CA TYR A 52 -5.63 -11.45 0.90
C TYR A 52 -7.09 -11.92 0.97
N HIS A 53 -7.93 -11.39 0.04
CA HIS A 53 -9.34 -11.76 -0.07
C HIS A 53 -10.14 -11.64 1.24
N CYS A 54 -9.94 -10.54 2.01
CA CYS A 54 -10.79 -10.22 3.16
C CYS A 54 -12.10 -9.56 2.68
N PRO A 55 -13.22 -10.28 2.64
CA PRO A 55 -14.44 -9.83 1.95
C PRO A 55 -15.13 -8.65 2.63
N GLU A 56 -14.92 -8.49 3.94
CA GLU A 56 -15.57 -7.46 4.77
C GLU A 56 -14.64 -6.28 5.10
N LEU A 57 -13.38 -6.29 4.66
CA LEU A 57 -12.40 -5.26 4.99
C LEU A 57 -12.76 -3.95 4.29
N THR A 58 -13.07 -2.90 5.07
CA THR A 58 -13.44 -1.58 4.58
C THR A 58 -12.33 -0.56 4.71
N GLU A 59 -11.48 -0.69 5.75
CA GLU A 59 -10.45 0.28 6.07
C GLU A 59 -9.16 -0.38 6.55
N VAL A 60 -8.04 0.17 6.11
CA VAL A 60 -6.71 -0.06 6.68
C VAL A 60 -6.21 1.26 7.23
N LEU A 61 -6.06 1.34 8.54
CA LEU A 61 -5.64 2.53 9.28
C LEU A 61 -4.29 2.30 9.91
N THR A 62 -3.56 3.38 10.18
CA THR A 62 -2.27 3.32 10.85
C THR A 62 -2.31 4.06 12.18
N TYR A 63 -1.47 3.65 13.13
CA TYR A 63 -1.39 4.28 14.45
C TYR A 63 -0.02 4.11 15.11
N GLY A 64 0.20 4.84 16.21
CA GLY A 64 1.42 4.76 16.99
C GLY A 64 2.62 5.45 16.35
N SER A 65 3.77 5.32 17.00
CA SER A 65 4.99 5.98 16.60
C SER A 65 5.74 5.23 15.51
N VAL A 66 6.42 5.99 14.64
CA VAL A 66 7.36 5.44 13.67
C VAL A 66 8.62 5.00 14.41
N VAL A 67 9.02 3.75 14.24
CA VAL A 67 10.37 3.32 14.66
C VAL A 67 11.31 3.71 13.53
N SER A 68 12.18 4.67 13.78
CA SER A 68 13.19 5.08 12.81
C SER A 68 14.16 3.94 12.50
N ASP A 69 14.61 3.91 11.26
CA ASP A 69 15.70 3.05 10.76
C ASP A 69 15.38 1.57 10.58
N THR A 70 14.38 1.30 9.75
CA THR A 70 14.13 -0.05 9.21
C THR A 70 14.31 -0.03 7.69
N PRO A 71 15.56 -0.14 7.17
CA PRO A 71 15.86 0.06 5.75
C PRO A 71 15.10 -0.87 4.80
N ASP A 72 14.71 -2.05 5.29
CA ASP A 72 14.05 -3.11 4.52
C ASP A 72 12.56 -3.30 4.86
N ALA A 73 11.92 -2.27 5.47
CA ALA A 73 10.52 -2.40 5.82
C ALA A 73 9.64 -2.51 4.56
N ILE A 74 8.87 -3.58 4.46
CA ILE A 74 8.18 -4.00 3.24
C ILE A 74 6.76 -4.51 3.48
N ILE A 75 5.86 -4.13 2.59
CA ILE A 75 4.63 -4.87 2.35
C ILE A 75 4.90 -5.80 1.15
N LYS A 76 4.88 -7.11 1.38
CA LYS A 76 5.12 -8.10 0.33
C LYS A 76 3.93 -8.28 -0.61
N ALA A 77 4.05 -9.22 -1.55
CA ALA A 77 3.10 -9.37 -2.64
C ALA A 77 1.67 -9.69 -2.18
N CYS A 78 0.69 -9.09 -2.87
CA CYS A 78 -0.74 -9.41 -2.78
C CYS A 78 -1.35 -9.24 -1.37
N CYS A 79 -0.71 -8.40 -0.51
CA CYS A 79 -1.13 -8.33 0.90
C CYS A 79 -2.59 -7.96 1.11
N PHE A 80 -3.13 -7.05 0.30
CA PHE A 80 -4.52 -6.58 0.40
C PHE A 80 -5.26 -6.77 -0.93
N GLU A 81 -4.79 -7.67 -1.80
CA GLU A 81 -5.45 -7.96 -3.07
C GLU A 81 -6.81 -8.62 -2.83
N GLY A 82 -7.81 -8.20 -3.61
CA GLY A 82 -9.13 -8.82 -3.61
C GLY A 82 -9.98 -8.54 -2.37
N CYS A 83 -9.87 -7.34 -1.77
CA CYS A 83 -10.72 -6.87 -0.68
C CYS A 83 -11.83 -5.95 -1.24
N PRO A 84 -12.97 -6.46 -1.71
CA PRO A 84 -13.92 -5.73 -2.56
C PRO A 84 -14.65 -4.59 -1.83
N GLN A 85 -14.61 -4.55 -0.50
CA GLN A 85 -15.22 -3.50 0.30
C GLN A 85 -14.23 -2.42 0.73
N LEU A 86 -12.92 -2.59 0.44
CA LEU A 86 -11.88 -1.64 0.86
C LEU A 86 -12.07 -0.29 0.17
N THR A 87 -12.26 0.76 0.97
CA THR A 87 -12.44 2.14 0.52
C THR A 87 -11.30 3.05 0.95
N HIS A 88 -10.68 2.77 2.10
CA HIS A 88 -9.62 3.59 2.68
C HIS A 88 -8.40 2.75 3.03
N PHE A 89 -7.22 3.21 2.57
CA PHE A 89 -5.97 2.51 2.77
C PHE A 89 -4.84 3.46 3.15
N GLU A 90 -4.32 3.27 4.36
CA GLU A 90 -3.13 3.96 4.84
C GLU A 90 -1.92 3.05 4.81
N ILE A 91 -0.79 3.57 4.34
CA ILE A 91 0.50 2.88 4.33
C ILE A 91 1.23 3.22 5.63
N PRO A 92 1.65 2.23 6.45
CA PRO A 92 2.43 2.50 7.65
C PRO A 92 3.71 3.29 7.34
N GLN A 93 3.99 4.29 8.15
CA GLN A 93 5.09 5.23 7.88
C GLN A 93 6.49 4.62 7.98
N SER A 94 6.64 3.42 8.53
CA SER A 94 7.92 2.67 8.47
C SER A 94 8.18 2.06 7.09
N ILE A 95 7.16 1.79 6.30
CA ILE A 95 7.25 1.02 5.04
C ILE A 95 8.02 1.81 3.98
N ARG A 96 8.99 1.15 3.36
CA ARG A 96 9.84 1.68 2.30
C ARG A 96 9.60 1.02 0.95
N ILE A 97 9.12 -0.23 0.95
CA ILE A 97 8.92 -1.02 -0.27
C ILE A 97 7.47 -1.49 -0.34
N LEU A 98 6.81 -1.16 -1.46
CA LEU A 98 5.46 -1.63 -1.77
C LEU A 98 5.53 -2.81 -2.72
N GLY A 99 5.01 -3.94 -2.30
CA GLY A 99 5.07 -5.21 -3.02
C GLY A 99 4.16 -5.28 -4.25
N GLN A 100 4.41 -6.27 -5.08
CA GLN A 100 3.60 -6.58 -6.25
C GLN A 100 2.13 -6.85 -5.87
N GLY A 101 1.18 -6.33 -6.65
CA GLY A 101 -0.24 -6.61 -6.47
C GLY A 101 -0.81 -6.15 -5.13
N LEU A 102 -0.16 -5.19 -4.45
CA LEU A 102 -0.50 -4.77 -3.09
C LEU A 102 -1.99 -4.54 -2.88
N LEU A 103 -2.64 -3.79 -3.76
CA LEU A 103 -4.06 -3.43 -3.72
C LEU A 103 -4.86 -3.98 -4.91
N GLY A 104 -4.33 -4.96 -5.63
CA GLY A 104 -4.96 -5.46 -6.85
C GLY A 104 -6.44 -5.79 -6.69
N GLY A 105 -7.27 -5.32 -7.63
CA GLY A 105 -8.71 -5.61 -7.65
C GLY A 105 -9.61 -4.77 -6.74
N ASN A 106 -9.06 -3.84 -5.95
CA ASN A 106 -9.83 -3.02 -4.99
C ASN A 106 -10.45 -1.79 -5.67
N GLN A 107 -11.58 -1.96 -6.34
CA GLN A 107 -12.23 -0.92 -7.15
C GLN A 107 -12.79 0.26 -6.35
N LYS A 108 -12.99 0.13 -5.05
CA LYS A 108 -13.53 1.19 -4.20
C LYS A 108 -12.47 2.12 -3.61
N VAL A 109 -11.18 1.76 -3.70
CA VAL A 109 -10.08 2.65 -3.31
C VAL A 109 -9.89 3.66 -4.43
N THR A 110 -10.22 4.93 -4.18
CA THR A 110 -10.17 6.01 -5.19
C THR A 110 -9.03 7.00 -4.96
N HIS A 111 -8.50 7.07 -3.75
CA HIS A 111 -7.41 7.96 -3.35
C HIS A 111 -6.35 7.17 -2.59
N LEU A 112 -5.09 7.52 -2.81
CA LEU A 112 -3.96 6.92 -2.12
C LEU A 112 -2.93 7.99 -1.76
N THR A 113 -2.45 7.96 -0.52
CA THR A 113 -1.25 8.71 -0.12
C THR A 113 -0.08 7.76 0.04
N ILE A 114 1.02 8.04 -0.66
CA ILE A 114 2.30 7.33 -0.56
C ILE A 114 3.23 8.17 0.32
N PRO A 115 3.60 7.69 1.51
CA PRO A 115 4.44 8.43 2.45
C PRO A 115 5.84 8.75 1.89
N SER A 116 6.47 9.76 2.45
CA SER A 116 7.77 10.29 1.99
C SER A 116 8.94 9.30 2.09
N ASN A 117 8.83 8.30 2.95
CA ASN A 117 9.84 7.27 3.19
C ASN A 117 9.76 6.09 2.20
N VAL A 118 8.72 5.99 1.40
CA VAL A 118 8.62 4.97 0.34
C VAL A 118 9.64 5.27 -0.75
N ILE A 119 10.50 4.29 -1.02
CA ILE A 119 11.58 4.40 -2.01
C ILE A 119 11.38 3.47 -3.20
N GLN A 120 10.46 2.52 -3.09
CA GLN A 120 10.24 1.53 -4.13
C GLN A 120 8.77 1.10 -4.23
N ILE A 121 8.28 1.05 -5.45
CA ILE A 121 6.95 0.53 -5.80
C ILE A 121 7.16 -0.59 -6.81
N ASN A 122 6.71 -1.79 -6.46
CA ASN A 122 6.87 -2.95 -7.32
C ASN A 122 5.74 -3.05 -8.35
N PHE A 123 5.98 -3.89 -9.34
CA PHE A 123 5.10 -4.19 -10.46
C PHE A 123 3.64 -4.43 -10.01
N SER A 124 2.70 -3.85 -10.73
CA SER A 124 1.24 -4.03 -10.51
C SER A 124 0.76 -3.75 -9.07
N ALA A 125 1.49 -2.95 -8.29
CA ALA A 125 1.12 -2.69 -6.89
C ALA A 125 -0.32 -2.20 -6.73
N PHE A 126 -0.82 -1.42 -7.68
CA PHE A 126 -2.15 -0.80 -7.67
C PHE A 126 -2.99 -1.16 -8.91
N ASP A 127 -2.66 -2.26 -9.56
CA ASP A 127 -3.34 -2.66 -10.79
C ASP A 127 -4.79 -3.04 -10.53
N ASN A 128 -5.66 -2.73 -11.49
CA ASN A 128 -7.08 -3.02 -11.39
C ASN A 128 -7.74 -2.45 -10.11
N THR A 129 -7.32 -1.24 -9.68
CA THR A 129 -7.97 -0.47 -8.60
C THR A 129 -8.81 0.66 -9.15
N GLY A 130 -9.64 1.27 -8.28
CA GLY A 130 -10.41 2.47 -8.61
C GLY A 130 -9.64 3.78 -8.42
N ILE A 131 -8.33 3.73 -8.16
CA ILE A 131 -7.52 4.91 -7.82
C ILE A 131 -7.53 5.94 -8.96
N GLN A 132 -7.98 7.14 -8.65
CA GLN A 132 -8.01 8.29 -9.55
C GLN A 132 -6.99 9.36 -9.14
N GLU A 133 -6.70 9.47 -7.86
CA GLU A 133 -5.71 10.43 -7.35
C GLU A 133 -4.70 9.74 -6.43
N VAL A 134 -3.42 10.01 -6.68
CA VAL A 134 -2.32 9.61 -5.80
C VAL A 134 -1.58 10.85 -5.33
N LYS A 135 -1.40 10.99 -4.02
CA LYS A 135 -0.48 11.95 -3.41
C LYS A 135 0.81 11.24 -3.05
N VAL A 136 1.94 11.68 -3.59
CA VAL A 136 3.27 11.16 -3.25
C VAL A 136 4.00 12.21 -2.43
N GLU A 137 4.36 11.90 -1.20
CA GLU A 137 5.00 12.86 -0.29
C GLU A 137 6.53 12.90 -0.41
N ALA A 138 7.13 11.98 -1.13
CA ALA A 138 8.56 11.92 -1.36
C ALA A 138 9.04 13.07 -2.27
N THR A 139 10.15 13.73 -1.92
CA THR A 139 10.81 14.75 -2.77
C THR A 139 11.71 14.14 -3.85
N THR A 140 12.00 12.85 -3.73
CA THR A 140 12.68 12.04 -4.75
C THR A 140 11.71 10.96 -5.20
N PRO A 141 11.48 10.82 -6.52
CA PRO A 141 10.58 9.80 -7.03
C PRO A 141 10.96 8.40 -6.53
N PRO A 142 10.03 7.64 -5.93
CA PRO A 142 10.26 6.23 -5.66
C PRO A 142 10.64 5.47 -6.93
N GLN A 143 11.53 4.51 -6.82
CA GLN A 143 11.87 3.63 -7.92
C GLN A 143 10.67 2.77 -8.30
N VAL A 144 10.28 2.78 -9.56
CA VAL A 144 9.24 1.90 -10.11
C VAL A 144 9.95 0.82 -10.92
N PHE A 145 9.78 -0.44 -10.53
CA PHE A 145 10.41 -1.56 -11.23
C PHE A 145 9.59 -2.00 -12.44
N GLU A 146 10.29 -1.99 -13.58
CA GLU A 146 9.97 -2.47 -14.92
C GLU A 146 9.08 -1.61 -15.82
N LYS A 147 9.46 -1.66 -17.11
CA LYS A 147 8.90 -0.94 -18.27
C LYS A 147 7.47 -1.29 -18.65
N VAL A 148 6.78 -2.03 -17.84
CA VAL A 148 5.37 -2.35 -18.07
C VAL A 148 4.57 -1.61 -17.01
N CYS A 149 4.14 -0.48 -17.38
CA CYS A 149 3.28 0.53 -16.81
C CYS A 149 2.07 0.06 -16.02
N HIS A 150 2.25 -0.70 -15.00
CA HIS A 150 1.12 -1.17 -14.21
C HIS A 150 1.34 -1.01 -12.71
N GLY A 151 2.22 -0.07 -12.31
CA GLY A 151 2.25 0.39 -10.91
C GLY A 151 0.98 1.12 -10.52
N PHE A 152 0.43 1.90 -11.46
CA PHE A 152 -0.81 2.67 -11.28
C PHE A 152 -1.86 2.32 -12.33
N PRO A 153 -3.18 2.49 -12.01
CA PRO A 153 -4.24 2.26 -12.97
C PRO A 153 -4.10 3.18 -14.20
N LYS A 154 -4.40 2.67 -15.38
CA LYS A 154 -4.35 3.45 -16.64
C LYS A 154 -5.24 4.68 -16.63
N ASN A 155 -6.32 4.65 -15.85
CA ASN A 155 -7.30 5.71 -15.72
C ASN A 155 -7.02 6.71 -14.59
N ILE A 156 -5.81 6.67 -13.99
CA ILE A 156 -5.43 7.65 -12.98
C ILE A 156 -5.57 9.07 -13.54
N ALA A 157 -6.23 9.96 -12.80
CA ALA A 157 -6.49 11.32 -13.23
C ALA A 157 -5.38 12.29 -12.80
N THR A 158 -4.87 12.12 -11.58
CA THR A 158 -3.90 13.06 -11.00
C THR A 158 -2.89 12.36 -10.11
N ILE A 159 -1.62 12.75 -10.25
CA ILE A 159 -0.53 12.41 -9.33
C ILE A 159 -0.01 13.72 -8.73
N ARG A 160 -0.20 13.90 -7.43
CA ARG A 160 0.29 15.07 -6.70
C ARG A 160 1.64 14.80 -6.09
N VAL A 161 2.59 15.70 -6.33
CA VAL A 161 3.98 15.61 -5.83
C VAL A 161 4.36 16.91 -5.11
N PRO A 162 5.37 16.92 -4.23
CA PRO A 162 5.79 18.13 -3.51
C PRO A 162 6.20 19.25 -4.45
N SER A 163 5.92 20.50 -4.05
CA SER A 163 6.34 21.69 -4.78
C SER A 163 7.84 21.66 -5.11
N GLY A 164 8.19 22.04 -6.34
CA GLY A 164 9.57 22.04 -6.84
C GLY A 164 10.11 20.66 -7.29
N THR A 165 9.31 19.59 -7.22
CA THR A 165 9.77 18.25 -7.61
C THR A 165 9.19 17.74 -8.93
N ALA A 166 8.22 18.43 -9.50
CA ALA A 166 7.47 17.96 -10.67
C ALA A 166 8.37 17.50 -11.83
N GLU A 167 9.40 18.27 -12.17
CA GLU A 167 10.29 17.93 -13.29
C GLU A 167 11.13 16.67 -13.00
N LYS A 168 11.51 16.44 -11.74
CA LYS A 168 12.17 15.19 -11.33
C LYS A 168 11.26 13.99 -11.57
N TYR A 169 9.98 14.11 -11.20
CA TYR A 169 9.00 13.05 -11.42
C TYR A 169 8.73 12.82 -12.90
N LYS A 170 8.53 13.87 -13.70
CA LYS A 170 8.25 13.77 -15.14
C LYS A 170 9.38 13.11 -15.93
N SER A 171 10.62 13.18 -15.44
CA SER A 171 11.81 12.60 -16.07
C SER A 171 12.27 11.29 -15.43
N ALA A 172 11.67 10.86 -14.33
CA ALA A 172 12.07 9.64 -13.64
C ALA A 172 11.54 8.39 -14.37
N ASN A 173 12.37 7.35 -14.43
CA ASN A 173 12.00 6.09 -15.06
C ASN A 173 10.75 5.48 -14.41
N GLY A 174 9.76 5.12 -15.23
CA GLY A 174 8.46 4.59 -14.80
C GLY A 174 7.44 5.65 -14.36
N TRP A 175 7.84 6.95 -14.28
CA TRP A 175 6.93 8.06 -13.99
C TRP A 175 6.66 8.91 -15.23
N GLU A 176 7.53 8.87 -16.23
CA GLU A 176 7.46 9.66 -17.48
C GLU A 176 6.17 9.45 -18.27
N GLU A 177 5.56 8.28 -18.17
CA GLU A 177 4.29 7.98 -18.81
C GLU A 177 3.10 8.77 -18.20
N PHE A 178 3.25 9.22 -16.94
CA PHE A 178 2.26 10.02 -16.22
C PHE A 178 2.55 11.52 -16.23
N LYS A 179 3.53 12.00 -17.02
CA LYS A 179 4.00 13.40 -17.00
C LYS A 179 2.88 14.44 -17.11
N ASP A 180 1.86 14.14 -17.91
CA ASP A 180 0.71 15.05 -18.15
C ASP A 180 -0.29 15.04 -16.98
N LYS A 181 -0.16 14.12 -16.05
CA LYS A 181 -1.01 13.95 -14.85
C LYS A 181 -0.35 14.45 -13.58
N ILE A 182 0.97 14.72 -13.62
CA ILE A 182 1.73 15.21 -12.47
C ILE A 182 1.37 16.67 -12.18
N ARG A 183 1.01 16.94 -10.93
CA ARG A 183 0.72 18.27 -10.37
C ARG A 183 1.46 18.42 -9.05
N THR A 184 1.71 19.66 -8.63
CA THR A 184 2.31 19.95 -7.31
C THR A 184 1.24 20.29 -6.27
N PHE A 185 1.57 20.08 -4.99
CA PHE A 185 0.80 20.55 -3.83
C PHE A 185 1.67 21.39 -2.91
#